data_3e458a6726c30b9649d33c63addb341e
#
_entry.id   3e458a6726c30b9649d33c63addb341e
#
_cell.length_a   1.000
_cell.length_b   1.000
_cell.length_c   1.000
_cell.angle_alpha   90.00
_cell.angle_beta   90.00
_cell.angle_gamma   90.00
#
_symmetry.space_group_name_H-M   'P 1'
#
loop_
_entity.id
_entity.type
_entity.pdbx_description
1 polymer ?
#
loop_
_entity_poly.entity_id
_entity_poly.type
_entity_poly.pdbx_seq_one_letter_code
_entity_poly.pdbx_strand_id
1 'polypeptide(L)'
;MLLASLALCLLPLGGFTANASEDQPLSPLGVGIHLGFNLGGALPPTVPKPVEKVMHFNLGAAPNIGIDISYRLSRTSPFSLATGIEYEGKGFYATVRAKDMPIRYQSSDFTEQRYSGLQSVDMSNRYLTIPLGLTFDMPRGGFRFYVGGYYSHALRRKFIAKLDGDGEIDGRPYQPGVILSFSLGEFIVRNDVGVRFGADYKIDSKWAVTGRVNVGLPKLFESSFQVMPYSLRNVFLNLGLSYRINR
;
A
#
# COMPACT_ATOMS: atom_id res chain seq x y z
N MET A 1 17.85 -8.85 -9.47
CA MET A 1 17.57 -8.06 -10.67
C MET A 1 16.12 -8.32 -11.08
N LEU A 2 15.14 -7.72 -10.36
CA LEU A 2 13.69 -7.90 -10.63
C LEU A 2 12.96 -6.59 -10.26
N LEU A 3 13.54 -5.45 -10.63
CA LEU A 3 12.97 -4.10 -10.47
C LEU A 3 12.84 -3.38 -11.81
N ALA A 4 12.75 -4.13 -12.90
CA ALA A 4 12.62 -3.52 -14.21
C ALA A 4 11.57 -4.27 -14.99
N SER A 5 10.34 -3.83 -14.95
CA SER A 5 9.35 -3.86 -16.03
C SER A 5 7.95 -3.55 -15.48
N LEU A 6 7.78 -2.38 -14.83
CA LEU A 6 6.49 -1.72 -14.87
C LEU A 6 6.51 -0.84 -16.13
N ALA A 7 6.44 -1.47 -17.29
CA ALA A 7 6.19 -0.78 -18.55
C ALA A 7 4.76 -0.21 -18.46
N LEU A 8 4.70 1.08 -18.19
CA LEU A 8 3.51 1.90 -18.28
C LEU A 8 3.10 1.88 -19.77
N CYS A 9 2.15 1.02 -20.12
CA CYS A 9 1.45 1.10 -21.41
C CYS A 9 0.69 2.43 -21.44
N LEU A 10 1.37 3.46 -21.92
CA LEU A 10 0.74 4.69 -22.37
C LEU A 10 -0.03 4.36 -23.64
N LEU A 11 -1.30 3.97 -23.49
CA LEU A 11 -2.24 3.99 -24.60
C LEU A 11 -2.36 5.45 -25.09
N PRO A 12 -2.28 5.71 -26.38
CA PRO A 12 -2.57 7.03 -26.92
C PRO A 12 -4.07 7.26 -26.77
N LEU A 13 -4.48 7.94 -25.71
CA LEU A 13 -5.82 8.49 -25.56
C LEU A 13 -5.95 9.61 -26.59
N GLY A 14 -6.54 9.26 -27.73
CA GLY A 14 -6.94 10.23 -28.77
C GLY A 14 -7.75 11.35 -28.16
N GLY A 15 -7.46 12.56 -28.63
CA GLY A 15 -7.89 13.84 -28.11
C GLY A 15 -9.37 13.92 -27.71
N PHE A 16 -9.61 13.87 -26.42
CA PHE A 16 -10.79 14.49 -25.81
C PHE A 16 -10.41 15.95 -25.52
N THR A 17 -10.87 16.88 -26.34
CA THR A 17 -10.83 18.31 -26.03
C THR A 17 -11.78 18.56 -24.86
N ALA A 18 -11.25 18.65 -23.65
CA ALA A 18 -12.01 19.14 -22.52
C ALA A 18 -12.28 20.62 -22.77
N ASN A 19 -13.53 20.98 -23.11
CA ASN A 19 -14.00 22.33 -23.14
C ASN A 19 -13.88 22.92 -21.74
N ALA A 20 -12.91 23.79 -21.53
CA ALA A 20 -12.83 24.64 -20.37
C ALA A 20 -13.99 25.63 -20.43
N SER A 21 -15.06 25.35 -19.68
CA SER A 21 -16.12 26.34 -19.49
C SER A 21 -15.66 27.46 -18.56
N GLU A 22 -15.87 28.65 -19.01
CA GLU A 22 -15.48 29.97 -18.50
C GLU A 22 -15.85 30.26 -17.05
N ASP A 23 -14.91 30.96 -16.38
CA ASP A 23 -15.03 32.01 -15.37
C ASP A 23 -16.23 32.01 -14.39
N GLN A 24 -16.20 31.05 -13.45
CA GLN A 24 -16.70 31.32 -12.11
C GLN A 24 -15.53 31.42 -11.14
N PRO A 25 -15.55 32.39 -10.17
CA PRO A 25 -14.50 32.47 -9.18
C PRO A 25 -14.45 31.17 -8.36
N LEU A 26 -13.51 30.32 -8.71
CA LEU A 26 -13.30 29.04 -8.02
C LEU A 26 -13.07 29.30 -6.55
N SER A 27 -13.88 28.72 -5.69
CA SER A 27 -13.65 28.72 -4.25
C SER A 27 -12.18 28.32 -3.98
N PRO A 28 -11.46 29.03 -3.11
CA PRO A 28 -10.12 28.63 -2.73
C PRO A 28 -10.11 27.25 -2.04
N LEU A 29 -11.23 26.87 -1.44
CA LEU A 29 -11.42 25.58 -0.76
C LEU A 29 -12.13 24.61 -1.71
N GLY A 30 -11.46 23.50 -2.01
CA GLY A 30 -12.01 22.36 -2.73
C GLY A 30 -12.33 21.23 -1.77
N VAL A 31 -13.51 20.65 -1.85
CA VAL A 31 -13.93 19.46 -1.12
C VAL A 31 -14.38 18.41 -2.10
N GLY A 32 -13.95 17.18 -1.89
CA GLY A 32 -14.31 16.05 -2.74
C GLY A 32 -14.40 14.75 -1.93
N ILE A 33 -14.86 13.74 -2.59
CA ILE A 33 -14.85 12.36 -2.11
C ILE A 33 -14.09 11.51 -3.12
N HIS A 34 -13.43 10.47 -2.65
CA HIS A 34 -12.83 9.48 -3.54
C HIS A 34 -13.20 8.08 -3.13
N LEU A 35 -13.22 7.19 -4.11
CA LEU A 35 -13.43 5.77 -3.97
C LEU A 35 -12.44 5.04 -4.85
N GLY A 36 -11.74 4.05 -4.32
CA GLY A 36 -10.74 3.31 -5.05
C GLY A 36 -10.33 2.03 -4.37
N PHE A 37 -9.21 1.49 -4.85
CA PHE A 37 -8.59 0.28 -4.34
C PHE A 37 -7.10 0.49 -4.13
N ASN A 38 -6.58 -0.05 -3.04
CA ASN A 38 -5.16 -0.21 -2.80
C ASN A 38 -4.72 -1.56 -3.35
N LEU A 39 -3.72 -1.54 -4.22
CA LEU A 39 -3.03 -2.70 -4.78
C LEU A 39 -1.59 -2.67 -4.28
N GLY A 40 -1.11 -3.74 -3.69
CA GLY A 40 0.26 -3.73 -3.20
C GLY A 40 0.49 -4.75 -2.11
N GLY A 41 1.48 -4.48 -1.26
CA GLY A 41 1.81 -5.38 -0.18
C GLY A 41 2.84 -4.80 0.79
N ALA A 42 3.17 -5.59 1.79
CA ALA A 42 4.33 -5.34 2.61
C ALA A 42 5.54 -6.02 1.96
N LEU A 43 6.44 -5.22 1.43
CA LEU A 43 7.58 -5.69 0.66
C LEU A 43 8.88 -5.57 1.46
N PRO A 44 9.77 -6.55 1.39
CA PRO A 44 11.12 -6.40 1.92
C PRO A 44 11.93 -5.48 0.97
N PRO A 45 12.86 -4.66 1.50
CA PRO A 45 13.73 -3.83 0.66
C PRO A 45 14.58 -4.64 -0.32
N THR A 46 14.91 -5.87 0.07
CA THR A 46 15.64 -6.85 -0.76
C THR A 46 15.01 -8.22 -0.53
N VAL A 47 15.06 -9.09 -1.55
CA VAL A 47 14.59 -10.48 -1.39
C VAL A 47 15.42 -11.16 -0.30
N PRO A 48 14.79 -11.65 0.78
CA PRO A 48 15.52 -12.27 1.89
C PRO A 48 16.21 -13.57 1.44
N LYS A 49 17.42 -13.82 1.95
CA LYS A 49 18.17 -15.05 1.66
C LYS A 49 17.39 -16.35 1.89
N PRO A 50 16.55 -16.49 2.96
CA PRO A 50 15.76 -17.69 3.18
C PRO A 50 14.64 -17.93 2.17
N VAL A 51 14.30 -16.94 1.32
CA VAL A 51 13.29 -17.09 0.27
C VAL A 51 13.96 -17.58 -1.00
N GLU A 52 13.82 -18.87 -1.30
CA GLU A 52 14.36 -19.47 -2.52
C GLU A 52 13.55 -19.07 -3.75
N LYS A 53 12.22 -19.09 -3.64
CA LYS A 53 11.32 -18.79 -4.75
C LYS A 53 9.98 -18.24 -4.27
N VAL A 54 9.50 -17.19 -4.95
CA VAL A 54 8.12 -16.74 -4.82
C VAL A 54 7.26 -17.59 -5.75
N MET A 55 6.36 -18.39 -5.18
CA MET A 55 5.48 -19.30 -5.92
C MET A 55 4.21 -18.59 -6.38
N HIS A 56 3.64 -17.77 -5.51
CA HIS A 56 2.43 -17.00 -5.78
C HIS A 56 2.48 -15.67 -5.04
N PHE A 57 2.06 -14.60 -5.70
CA PHE A 57 1.91 -13.29 -5.09
C PHE A 57 0.64 -12.63 -5.64
N ASN A 58 -0.31 -12.37 -4.74
CA ASN A 58 -1.55 -11.69 -5.06
C ASN A 58 -1.58 -10.33 -4.37
N LEU A 59 -1.64 -9.29 -5.18
CA LEU A 59 -1.74 -7.89 -4.75
C LEU A 59 -3.12 -7.56 -4.19
N GLY A 60 -3.65 -8.21 -3.23
CA GLY A 60 -5.01 -8.03 -2.70
C GLY A 60 -5.60 -6.65 -2.96
N ALA A 61 -6.68 -6.61 -3.74
CA ALA A 61 -7.43 -5.37 -3.95
C ALA A 61 -8.21 -5.04 -2.67
N ALA A 62 -7.77 -4.01 -1.95
CA ALA A 62 -8.41 -3.59 -0.72
C ALA A 62 -9.05 -2.20 -0.89
N PRO A 63 -10.29 -1.98 -0.39
CA PRO A 63 -11.00 -0.72 -0.62
C PRO A 63 -10.31 0.47 0.01
N ASN A 64 -10.44 1.61 -0.66
CA ASN A 64 -10.04 2.92 -0.18
C ASN A 64 -11.19 3.90 -0.45
N ILE A 65 -11.65 4.58 0.58
CA ILE A 65 -12.68 5.62 0.50
C ILE A 65 -12.30 6.78 1.39
N GLY A 66 -12.53 8.00 0.94
CA GLY A 66 -12.20 9.15 1.76
C GLY A 66 -12.81 10.46 1.29
N ILE A 67 -12.51 11.48 2.09
CA ILE A 67 -12.84 12.88 1.83
C ILE A 67 -11.54 13.61 1.56
N ASP A 68 -11.47 14.30 0.43
CA ASP A 68 -10.35 15.13 0.02
C ASP A 68 -10.67 16.59 0.28
N ILE A 69 -9.72 17.31 0.85
CA ILE A 69 -9.79 18.75 1.10
C ILE A 69 -8.57 19.38 0.43
N SER A 70 -8.77 20.40 -0.38
CA SER A 70 -7.70 21.15 -1.01
C SER A 70 -7.91 22.64 -0.82
N TYR A 71 -6.82 23.36 -0.55
CA TYR A 71 -6.82 24.80 -0.42
C TYR A 71 -5.84 25.41 -1.42
N ARG A 72 -6.36 26.19 -2.36
CA ARG A 72 -5.55 26.88 -3.37
C ARG A 72 -4.78 28.02 -2.73
N LEU A 73 -3.45 28.01 -2.89
CA LEU A 73 -2.56 28.99 -2.23
C LEU A 73 -2.77 30.44 -2.75
N SER A 74 -3.16 30.60 -4.03
CA SER A 74 -3.50 31.89 -4.62
C SER A 74 -4.45 31.67 -5.79
N ARG A 75 -5.22 32.69 -6.17
CA ARG A 75 -6.14 32.63 -7.32
C ARG A 75 -5.43 32.33 -8.64
N THR A 76 -4.21 32.78 -8.80
CA THR A 76 -3.37 32.56 -9.99
C THR A 76 -2.38 31.41 -9.84
N SER A 77 -2.24 30.84 -8.65
CA SER A 77 -1.28 29.77 -8.39
C SER A 77 -1.81 28.42 -8.88
N PRO A 78 -1.00 27.62 -9.58
CA PRO A 78 -1.33 26.24 -9.89
C PRO A 78 -1.19 25.31 -8.69
N PHE A 79 -0.68 25.80 -7.54
CA PHE A 79 -0.43 25.00 -6.35
C PHE A 79 -1.58 25.09 -5.35
N SER A 80 -1.90 23.94 -4.75
CA SER A 80 -2.83 23.85 -3.62
C SER A 80 -2.23 22.98 -2.51
N LEU A 81 -2.53 23.32 -1.26
CA LEU A 81 -2.34 22.41 -0.13
C LEU A 81 -3.47 21.39 -0.16
N ALA A 82 -3.14 20.11 0.01
CA ALA A 82 -4.11 19.02 -0.01
C ALA A 82 -3.98 18.18 1.26
N THR A 83 -5.13 17.85 1.85
CA THR A 83 -5.27 16.95 2.99
C THR A 83 -6.57 16.17 2.85
N GLY A 84 -6.91 15.34 3.84
CA GLY A 84 -8.14 14.56 3.82
C GLY A 84 -8.21 13.56 4.96
N ILE A 85 -9.22 12.71 4.92
CA ILE A 85 -9.38 11.56 5.78
C ILE A 85 -9.78 10.38 4.91
N GLU A 86 -9.05 9.27 5.04
CA GLU A 86 -9.25 8.06 4.24
C GLU A 86 -9.42 6.85 5.15
N TYR A 87 -10.43 6.04 4.88
CA TYR A 87 -10.51 4.68 5.38
C TYR A 87 -9.97 3.74 4.31
N GLU A 88 -8.87 3.06 4.59
CA GLU A 88 -8.19 2.24 3.60
C GLU A 88 -7.86 0.84 4.10
N GLY A 89 -7.95 -0.11 3.20
CA GLY A 89 -7.43 -1.45 3.37
C GLY A 89 -6.03 -1.57 2.79
N LYS A 90 -5.18 -2.33 3.47
CA LYS A 90 -3.85 -2.75 2.97
C LYS A 90 -3.72 -4.24 3.17
N GLY A 91 -3.60 -5.00 2.09
CA GLY A 91 -3.55 -6.46 2.16
C GLY A 91 -2.83 -7.08 0.98
N PHE A 92 -2.32 -8.29 1.19
CA PHE A 92 -1.74 -9.13 0.15
C PHE A 92 -1.75 -10.58 0.61
N TYR A 93 -1.61 -11.49 -0.35
CA TYR A 93 -1.37 -12.90 -0.10
C TYR A 93 -0.13 -13.32 -0.88
N ALA A 94 0.78 -14.04 -0.23
CA ALA A 94 1.97 -14.57 -0.87
C ALA A 94 2.22 -16.01 -0.42
N THR A 95 2.71 -16.84 -1.35
CA THR A 95 3.25 -18.16 -1.06
C THR A 95 4.69 -18.19 -1.56
N VAL A 96 5.60 -18.54 -0.68
CA VAL A 96 7.03 -18.63 -0.98
C VAL A 96 7.55 -20.01 -0.59
N ARG A 97 8.57 -20.47 -1.31
CA ARG A 97 9.40 -21.59 -0.89
C ARG A 97 10.53 -21.05 -0.04
N ALA A 98 10.54 -21.42 1.22
CA ALA A 98 11.60 -21.09 2.17
C ALA A 98 12.64 -22.21 2.23
N LYS A 99 13.91 -21.84 2.43
CA LYS A 99 15.02 -22.76 2.71
C LYS A 99 15.82 -22.24 3.89
N ASP A 100 16.03 -23.08 4.88
CA ASP A 100 16.77 -22.76 6.12
C ASP A 100 16.26 -21.48 6.81
N MET A 101 14.93 -21.25 6.78
CA MET A 101 14.34 -20.09 7.40
C MET A 101 14.34 -20.23 8.93
N PRO A 102 14.96 -19.31 9.68
CA PRO A 102 14.91 -19.37 11.12
C PRO A 102 13.48 -19.12 11.62
N ILE A 103 12.99 -20.05 12.45
CA ILE A 103 11.73 -19.92 13.17
C ILE A 103 12.09 -19.84 14.65
N ARG A 104 11.56 -18.85 15.36
CA ARG A 104 11.72 -18.72 16.80
C ARG A 104 10.37 -18.93 17.46
N TYR A 105 10.26 -20.00 18.22
CA TYR A 105 9.13 -20.20 19.12
C TYR A 105 9.33 -19.36 20.38
N GLN A 106 8.28 -18.76 20.85
CA GLN A 106 8.25 -18.03 22.12
C GLN A 106 8.04 -18.99 23.29
N SER A 107 8.84 -20.07 23.35
CA SER A 107 8.93 -20.91 24.54
C SER A 107 10.16 -20.49 25.35
N SER A 108 10.17 -20.78 26.64
CA SER A 108 11.20 -20.40 27.62
C SER A 108 12.64 -20.82 27.27
N ASP A 109 12.79 -21.74 26.34
CA ASP A 109 14.06 -22.13 25.74
C ASP A 109 14.11 -21.66 24.30
N PHE A 110 14.85 -20.58 24.05
CA PHE A 110 15.07 -19.97 22.73
C PHE A 110 15.85 -20.90 21.79
N THR A 111 15.27 -22.01 21.39
CA THR A 111 15.87 -22.86 20.36
C THR A 111 15.46 -22.32 18.99
N GLU A 112 16.43 -21.77 18.26
CA GLU A 112 16.23 -21.38 16.88
C GLU A 112 16.14 -22.66 16.03
N GLN A 113 14.96 -22.90 15.46
CA GLN A 113 14.74 -23.99 14.51
C GLN A 113 14.77 -23.46 13.08
N ARG A 114 15.09 -24.32 12.12
CA ARG A 114 15.16 -23.97 10.70
C ARG A 114 14.10 -24.70 9.91
N TYR A 115 13.27 -23.95 9.21
CA TYR A 115 12.21 -24.47 8.37
C TYR A 115 12.60 -24.41 6.89
N SER A 116 12.36 -25.52 6.18
CA SER A 116 12.44 -25.59 4.71
C SER A 116 11.15 -26.16 4.16
N GLY A 117 10.45 -25.40 3.33
CA GLY A 117 9.15 -25.81 2.79
C GLY A 117 8.33 -24.64 2.23
N LEU A 118 7.05 -24.87 2.02
CA LEU A 118 6.12 -23.83 1.58
C LEU A 118 5.62 -23.00 2.76
N GLN A 119 5.73 -21.70 2.61
CA GLN A 119 5.18 -20.71 3.54
C GLN A 119 4.18 -19.82 2.84
N SER A 120 3.01 -19.64 3.44
CA SER A 120 2.01 -18.69 2.97
C SER A 120 1.83 -17.55 3.97
N VAL A 121 1.58 -16.37 3.46
CA VAL A 121 1.32 -15.16 4.25
C VAL A 121 0.04 -14.51 3.75
N ASP A 122 -0.88 -14.22 4.67
CA ASP A 122 -2.13 -13.48 4.44
C ASP A 122 -2.15 -12.23 5.32
N MET A 123 -2.10 -11.06 4.72
CA MET A 123 -2.22 -9.78 5.40
C MET A 123 -3.50 -9.07 4.99
N SER A 124 -4.25 -8.59 5.99
CA SER A 124 -5.46 -7.78 5.75
C SER A 124 -5.65 -6.76 6.88
N ASN A 125 -5.10 -5.58 6.69
CA ASN A 125 -5.13 -4.49 7.64
C ASN A 125 -6.14 -3.42 7.23
N ARG A 126 -6.66 -2.65 8.20
CA ARG A 126 -7.52 -1.48 7.98
C ARG A 126 -6.92 -0.29 8.69
N TYR A 127 -6.90 0.85 8.01
CA TYR A 127 -6.29 2.08 8.51
C TYR A 127 -7.23 3.26 8.36
N LEU A 128 -7.09 4.20 9.28
CA LEU A 128 -7.53 5.58 9.11
C LEU A 128 -6.30 6.40 8.74
N THR A 129 -6.34 7.05 7.59
CA THR A 129 -5.18 7.75 7.00
C THR A 129 -5.49 9.22 6.81
N ILE A 130 -4.53 10.06 7.16
CA ILE A 130 -4.54 11.51 6.94
C ILE A 130 -3.38 11.84 6.01
N PRO A 131 -3.62 12.13 4.72
CA PRO A 131 -2.61 12.64 3.81
C PRO A 131 -2.39 14.13 4.05
N LEU A 132 -1.17 14.61 3.77
CA LEU A 132 -0.83 16.03 3.74
C LEU A 132 0.22 16.26 2.66
N GLY A 133 -0.05 17.17 1.74
CA GLY A 133 0.88 17.44 0.65
C GLY A 133 0.48 18.63 -0.20
N LEU A 134 1.21 18.79 -1.29
CA LEU A 134 0.98 19.79 -2.29
C LEU A 134 0.46 19.15 -3.58
N THR A 135 -0.46 19.84 -4.22
CA THR A 135 -0.89 19.52 -5.57
C THR A 135 -0.46 20.61 -6.54
N PHE A 136 -0.15 20.19 -7.74
CA PHE A 136 0.17 21.06 -8.87
C PHE A 136 -0.82 20.79 -10.02
N ASP A 137 -1.68 21.76 -10.31
CA ASP A 137 -2.60 21.71 -11.47
C ASP A 137 -1.84 22.10 -12.72
N MET A 138 -1.71 21.16 -13.68
CA MET A 138 -1.09 21.47 -14.96
C MET A 138 -2.01 22.41 -15.77
N PRO A 139 -1.50 23.52 -16.32
CA PRO A 139 -2.31 24.50 -17.02
C PRO A 139 -3.03 23.94 -18.27
N ARG A 140 -2.49 22.88 -18.85
CA ARG A 140 -3.05 22.19 -20.03
C ARG A 140 -3.02 20.67 -19.80
N GLY A 141 -3.99 19.94 -20.37
CA GLY A 141 -4.00 18.48 -20.36
C GLY A 141 -4.76 17.83 -19.21
N GLY A 142 -5.38 18.61 -18.29
CA GLY A 142 -6.27 18.03 -17.25
C GLY A 142 -5.58 17.25 -16.13
N PHE A 143 -4.25 17.25 -16.06
CA PHE A 143 -3.52 16.56 -15.01
C PHE A 143 -3.33 17.43 -13.76
N ARG A 144 -3.41 16.78 -12.61
CA ARG A 144 -3.00 17.31 -11.30
C ARG A 144 -2.02 16.34 -10.69
N PHE A 145 -0.85 16.80 -10.30
CA PHE A 145 0.14 16.00 -9.58
C PHE A 145 0.04 16.25 -8.09
N TYR A 146 0.33 15.21 -7.31
CA TYR A 146 0.38 15.23 -5.85
C TYR A 146 1.74 14.77 -5.36
N VAL A 147 2.29 15.47 -4.39
CA VAL A 147 3.47 15.04 -3.61
C VAL A 147 3.27 15.41 -2.15
N GLY A 148 3.56 14.47 -1.26
CA GLY A 148 3.40 14.72 0.17
C GLY A 148 3.73 13.52 1.01
N GLY A 149 3.25 13.57 2.25
CA GLY A 149 3.29 12.48 3.20
C GLY A 149 1.91 12.00 3.59
N TYR A 150 1.89 10.98 4.41
CA TYR A 150 0.68 10.50 5.08
C TYR A 150 1.00 9.98 6.48
N TYR A 151 0.01 10.04 7.34
CA TYR A 151 -0.04 9.33 8.61
C TYR A 151 -1.25 8.41 8.61
N SER A 152 -1.03 7.14 8.97
CA SER A 152 -2.09 6.13 9.05
C SER A 152 -2.09 5.47 10.41
N HIS A 153 -3.26 5.34 11.01
CA HIS A 153 -3.48 4.60 12.26
C HIS A 153 -4.22 3.30 11.97
N ALA A 154 -3.68 2.17 12.43
CA ALA A 154 -4.28 0.85 12.21
C ALA A 154 -5.49 0.64 13.14
N LEU A 155 -6.66 0.48 12.53
CA LEU A 155 -7.92 0.12 13.19
C LEU A 155 -8.03 -1.39 13.37
N ARG A 156 -7.53 -2.16 12.40
CA ARG A 156 -7.47 -3.63 12.42
C ARG A 156 -6.17 -4.09 11.84
N ARG A 157 -5.54 -5.06 12.52
CA ARG A 157 -4.28 -5.67 12.11
C ARG A 157 -4.47 -7.18 12.01
N LYS A 158 -4.29 -7.74 10.82
CA LYS A 158 -4.34 -9.18 10.55
C LYS A 158 -3.13 -9.56 9.72
N PHE A 159 -2.32 -10.44 10.24
CA PHE A 159 -1.20 -11.05 9.53
C PHE A 159 -1.12 -12.51 9.97
N ILE A 160 -1.37 -13.41 9.04
CA ILE A 160 -1.35 -14.85 9.30
C ILE A 160 -0.22 -15.44 8.46
N ALA A 161 0.74 -16.07 9.12
CA ALA A 161 1.76 -16.87 8.47
C ALA A 161 1.41 -18.35 8.66
N LYS A 162 1.51 -19.13 7.58
CA LYS A 162 1.26 -20.58 7.59
C LYS A 162 2.49 -21.29 7.07
N LEU A 163 2.89 -22.35 7.75
CA LEU A 163 3.93 -23.26 7.33
C LEU A 163 3.27 -24.58 6.94
N ASP A 164 3.63 -25.12 5.78
CA ASP A 164 3.15 -26.41 5.32
C ASP A 164 3.88 -27.54 6.05
N GLY A 165 3.12 -28.49 6.57
CA GLY A 165 3.66 -29.63 7.31
C GLY A 165 4.43 -30.63 6.46
N ASP A 166 4.29 -30.58 5.13
CA ASP A 166 5.12 -31.36 4.20
C ASP A 166 6.57 -30.85 4.11
N GLY A 167 6.87 -29.71 4.81
CA GLY A 167 8.21 -29.18 4.94
C GLY A 167 9.03 -29.91 6.00
N GLU A 168 10.27 -29.46 6.15
CA GLU A 168 11.25 -29.97 7.09
C GLU A 168 11.55 -28.92 8.18
N ILE A 169 11.69 -29.39 9.42
CA ILE A 169 12.23 -28.60 10.54
C ILE A 169 13.54 -29.26 10.98
N ASP A 170 14.64 -28.48 10.94
CA ASP A 170 16.00 -28.96 11.24
C ASP A 170 16.41 -30.22 10.44
N GLY A 171 16.01 -30.25 9.14
CA GLY A 171 16.31 -31.37 8.24
C GLY A 171 15.51 -32.65 8.50
N ARG A 172 14.46 -32.57 9.31
CA ARG A 172 13.55 -33.69 9.56
C ARG A 172 12.15 -33.36 9.05
N PRO A 173 11.47 -34.29 8.34
CA PRO A 173 10.08 -34.13 7.98
C PRO A 173 9.26 -33.73 9.19
N TYR A 174 8.43 -32.68 9.09
CA TYR A 174 7.69 -32.20 10.25
C TYR A 174 6.45 -33.08 10.51
N GLN A 175 5.33 -32.77 9.93
CA GLN A 175 4.07 -33.51 10.07
C GLN A 175 3.27 -33.40 8.77
N PRO A 176 3.41 -34.35 7.84
CA PRO A 176 2.69 -34.33 6.57
C PRO A 176 1.19 -34.11 6.76
N GLY A 177 0.61 -33.21 5.96
CA GLY A 177 -0.80 -32.87 6.01
C GLY A 177 -1.22 -31.91 7.14
N VAL A 178 -0.30 -31.46 8.00
CA VAL A 178 -0.56 -30.47 9.05
C VAL A 178 -0.10 -29.08 8.60
N ILE A 179 -0.92 -28.07 8.85
CA ILE A 179 -0.55 -26.66 8.57
C ILE A 179 -0.39 -25.94 9.91
N LEU A 180 0.81 -25.44 10.16
CA LEU A 180 1.06 -24.55 11.30
C LEU A 180 0.63 -23.13 10.94
N SER A 181 -0.25 -22.53 11.75
CA SER A 181 -0.77 -21.19 11.52
C SER A 181 -0.42 -20.27 12.70
N PHE A 182 0.24 -19.15 12.39
CA PHE A 182 0.65 -18.14 13.36
C PHE A 182 -0.08 -16.83 13.10
N SER A 183 -0.74 -16.31 14.13
CA SER A 183 -1.36 -14.98 14.09
C SER A 183 -0.36 -13.94 14.58
N LEU A 184 0.18 -13.13 13.67
CA LEU A 184 1.23 -12.16 13.94
C LEU A 184 0.72 -10.70 13.86
N GLY A 185 -0.61 -10.52 13.78
CA GLY A 185 -1.22 -9.21 13.63
C GLY A 185 -0.97 -8.26 14.81
N GLU A 186 -0.80 -8.80 16.02
CA GLU A 186 -0.52 -8.00 17.23
C GLU A 186 0.84 -7.30 17.19
N PHE A 187 1.81 -7.87 16.47
CA PHE A 187 3.16 -7.32 16.31
C PHE A 187 3.27 -6.28 15.20
N ILE A 188 2.20 -6.03 14.44
CA ILE A 188 2.21 -4.96 13.43
C ILE A 188 2.17 -3.61 14.13
N VAL A 189 3.04 -2.69 13.71
CA VAL A 189 3.06 -1.31 14.20
C VAL A 189 1.72 -0.64 13.92
N ARG A 190 1.15 0.03 14.93
CA ARG A 190 -0.15 0.70 14.80
C ARG A 190 -0.11 1.93 13.91
N ASN A 191 1.04 2.61 13.89
CA ASN A 191 1.19 3.87 13.17
C ASN A 191 2.11 3.67 11.97
N ASP A 192 1.63 4.04 10.79
CA ASP A 192 2.38 4.02 9.54
C ASP A 192 2.48 5.46 9.03
N VAL A 193 3.69 5.92 8.80
CA VAL A 193 3.97 7.21 8.18
C VAL A 193 4.75 6.97 6.89
N GLY A 194 4.53 7.79 5.89
CA GLY A 194 5.20 7.55 4.63
C GLY A 194 5.13 8.73 3.68
N VAL A 195 5.66 8.49 2.49
CA VAL A 195 5.58 9.41 1.37
C VAL A 195 4.53 8.96 0.38
N ARG A 196 3.88 9.93 -0.26
CA ARG A 196 2.83 9.72 -1.25
C ARG A 196 3.12 10.56 -2.48
N PHE A 197 3.06 9.92 -3.64
CA PHE A 197 3.14 10.58 -4.94
C PHE A 197 1.91 10.18 -5.75
N GLY A 198 1.43 11.06 -6.59
CA GLY A 198 0.29 10.70 -7.41
C GLY A 198 0.00 11.67 -8.53
N ALA A 199 -0.95 11.25 -9.35
CA ALA A 199 -1.52 12.08 -10.39
C ALA A 199 -3.02 11.82 -10.48
N ASP A 200 -3.78 12.88 -10.68
CA ASP A 200 -5.20 12.83 -10.99
C ASP A 200 -5.38 13.30 -12.44
N TYR A 201 -6.22 12.61 -13.19
CA TYR A 201 -6.65 13.04 -14.52
C TYR A 201 -8.10 13.48 -14.48
N LYS A 202 -8.36 14.75 -14.73
CA LYS A 202 -9.71 15.34 -14.76
C LYS A 202 -10.45 14.87 -16.00
N ILE A 203 -11.54 14.13 -15.81
CA ILE A 203 -12.45 13.71 -16.87
C ILE A 203 -13.32 14.92 -17.26
N ASP A 204 -13.81 15.62 -16.23
CA ASP A 204 -14.61 16.82 -16.36
C ASP A 204 -14.39 17.78 -15.17
N SER A 205 -15.30 18.73 -14.95
CA SER A 205 -15.22 19.71 -13.84
C SER A 205 -15.38 19.08 -12.44
N LYS A 206 -15.96 17.89 -12.35
CA LYS A 206 -16.29 17.22 -11.09
C LYS A 206 -15.56 15.90 -10.91
N TRP A 207 -15.35 15.13 -11.99
CA TRP A 207 -14.78 13.79 -11.93
C TRP A 207 -13.31 13.75 -12.33
N ALA A 208 -12.55 12.96 -11.60
CA ALA A 208 -11.17 12.65 -11.97
C ALA A 208 -10.85 11.17 -11.66
N VAL A 209 -10.00 10.58 -12.50
CA VAL A 209 -9.32 9.31 -12.18
C VAL A 209 -8.10 9.64 -11.35
N THR A 210 -7.86 8.88 -10.28
CA THR A 210 -6.75 9.10 -9.36
C THR A 210 -5.80 7.91 -9.37
N GLY A 211 -4.50 8.18 -9.35
CA GLY A 211 -3.45 7.20 -9.18
C GLY A 211 -2.43 7.70 -8.17
N ARG A 212 -2.22 6.99 -7.06
CA ARG A 212 -1.32 7.41 -5.97
C ARG A 212 -0.47 6.25 -5.50
N VAL A 213 0.82 6.45 -5.33
CA VAL A 213 1.76 5.49 -4.75
C VAL A 213 2.08 5.92 -3.33
N ASN A 214 1.91 4.99 -2.39
CA ASN A 214 2.20 5.16 -0.97
C ASN A 214 3.38 4.27 -0.59
N VAL A 215 4.40 4.85 0.03
CA VAL A 215 5.58 4.12 0.52
C VAL A 215 5.75 4.39 2.00
N GLY A 216 5.55 3.37 2.82
CA GLY A 216 5.74 3.43 4.27
C GLY A 216 7.22 3.49 4.65
N LEU A 217 7.55 4.36 5.59
CA LEU A 217 8.91 4.52 6.09
C LEU A 217 9.24 3.55 7.23
N PRO A 218 8.35 3.31 8.23
CA PRO A 218 8.63 2.37 9.29
C PRO A 218 8.61 0.91 8.81
N LYS A 219 9.23 0.06 9.60
CA LYS A 219 9.06 -1.39 9.44
C LYS A 219 7.62 -1.76 9.82
N LEU A 220 7.06 -2.78 9.15
CA LEU A 220 5.70 -3.26 9.40
C LEU A 220 5.53 -3.83 10.82
N PHE A 221 6.55 -4.51 11.32
CA PHE A 221 6.55 -5.13 12.65
C PHE A 221 7.36 -4.31 13.66
N GLU A 222 6.95 -4.37 14.91
CA GLU A 222 7.65 -3.77 16.03
C GLU A 222 9.08 -4.33 16.16
N SER A 223 9.98 -3.56 16.73
CA SER A 223 11.41 -3.94 16.88
C SER A 223 11.61 -5.15 17.79
N SER A 224 10.66 -5.42 18.69
CA SER A 224 10.61 -6.63 19.53
C SER A 224 10.30 -7.91 18.75
N PHE A 225 9.73 -7.79 17.55
CA PHE A 225 9.39 -8.93 16.71
C PHE A 225 10.62 -9.48 15.99
N GLN A 226 11.08 -10.66 16.43
CA GLN A 226 12.29 -11.30 15.91
C GLN A 226 12.01 -12.60 15.14
N VAL A 227 10.74 -12.94 14.88
CA VAL A 227 10.33 -14.18 14.21
C VAL A 227 10.76 -14.23 12.75
N MET A 228 10.83 -13.09 12.08
CA MET A 228 11.28 -12.99 10.69
C MET A 228 12.63 -12.30 10.61
N PRO A 229 13.60 -12.86 9.87
CA PRO A 229 14.95 -12.29 9.76
C PRO A 229 15.04 -11.06 8.85
N TYR A 230 13.91 -10.55 8.36
CA TYR A 230 13.84 -9.42 7.43
C TYR A 230 12.71 -8.45 7.77
N SER A 231 12.92 -7.20 7.40
CA SER A 231 11.91 -6.16 7.59
C SER A 231 11.01 -6.00 6.37
N LEU A 232 9.73 -5.77 6.62
CA LEU A 232 8.75 -5.45 5.58
C LEU A 232 8.35 -3.97 5.69
N ARG A 233 8.01 -3.34 4.57
CA ARG A 233 7.45 -1.98 4.50
C ARG A 233 6.24 -1.96 3.60
N ASN A 234 5.27 -1.12 3.95
CA ASN A 234 4.07 -0.95 3.15
C ASN A 234 4.39 -0.23 1.83
N VAL A 235 4.04 -0.85 0.70
CA VAL A 235 4.13 -0.24 -0.64
C VAL A 235 2.84 -0.53 -1.37
N PHE A 236 2.04 0.51 -1.64
CA PHE A 236 0.72 0.38 -2.23
C PHE A 236 0.49 1.40 -3.33
N LEU A 237 -0.10 0.94 -4.42
CA LEU A 237 -0.69 1.74 -5.48
C LEU A 237 -2.18 1.88 -5.19
N ASN A 238 -2.65 3.10 -5.02
CA ASN A 238 -4.08 3.41 -4.96
C ASN A 238 -4.56 3.84 -6.35
N LEU A 239 -5.61 3.21 -6.84
CA LEU A 239 -6.31 3.58 -8.07
C LEU A 239 -7.77 3.83 -7.75
N GLY A 240 -8.32 4.92 -8.26
CA GLY A 240 -9.70 5.27 -7.93
C GLY A 240 -10.30 6.39 -8.78
N LEU A 241 -11.50 6.78 -8.36
CA LEU A 241 -12.23 7.91 -8.87
C LEU A 241 -12.44 8.93 -7.76
N SER A 242 -12.30 10.19 -8.07
CA SER A 242 -12.66 11.29 -7.17
C SER A 242 -13.78 12.13 -7.77
N TYR A 243 -14.65 12.62 -6.90
CA TYR A 243 -15.74 13.52 -7.23
C TYR A 243 -15.62 14.79 -6.41
N ARG A 244 -15.56 15.94 -7.08
CA ARG A 244 -15.53 17.26 -6.44
C ARG A 244 -16.94 17.71 -6.11
N ILE A 245 -17.20 18.04 -4.84
CA ILE A 245 -18.51 18.45 -4.33
C ILE A 245 -18.76 19.93 -4.62
N ASN A 246 -17.78 20.79 -4.33
CA ASN A 246 -17.89 22.23 -4.54
C ASN A 246 -17.07 22.69 -5.77
N ARG A 247 -17.51 23.79 -6.38
CA ARG A 247 -16.84 24.44 -7.51
C ARG A 247 -15.91 25.56 -7.03
#